data_fc5c9f0c564f46a4c6229a8e0f016d17
#
_entry.id   fc5c9f0c564f46a4c6229a8e0f016d17
#
_cell.length_a   1.000
_cell.length_b   1.000
_cell.length_c   1.000
_cell.angle_alpha   90.00
_cell.angle_beta   90.00
_cell.angle_gamma   90.00
#
_symmetry.space_group_name_H-M   'P 1'
#
loop_
_entity.id
_entity.type
_entity.pdbx_description
1 polymer ?
#
loop_
_entity_poly.entity_id
_entity_poly.type
_entity_poly.pdbx_seq_one_letter_code
_entity_poly.pdbx_strand_id
1 'polypeptide(L)'
;FSDLTKFIVSEDENVQNSFNSLVKAADKTIESVEVNGSDIAFISYTSGTTGTPKGAIHHHAWGYAHIRTTAKSWLGVRSEDIVWATAAPGWQKWIWSPFLAALGSGATAFVYKGKFEATTYLRLIEKHAINVLCCTPTEYRMMIKCDAFGTFEYPHLRSAVSAGEPLNREVI
;
A
#
# COMPACT_ATOMS: atom_id res chain seq x y z
N PHE A 1 27.00 14.10 -1.36
CA PHE A 1 25.98 13.68 -2.36
C PHE A 1 26.53 13.62 -3.80
N SER A 2 27.87 13.84 -4.02
CA SER A 2 28.49 13.81 -5.35
C SER A 2 28.43 12.44 -6.02
N ASP A 3 28.32 11.37 -5.26
CA ASP A 3 28.40 9.98 -5.74
C ASP A 3 27.04 9.32 -5.97
N LEU A 4 25.95 10.07 -5.83
CA LEU A 4 24.60 9.56 -6.10
C LEU A 4 24.33 9.49 -7.60
N THR A 5 24.05 8.29 -8.08
CA THR A 5 23.53 8.08 -9.44
C THR A 5 22.14 8.69 -9.55
N LYS A 6 21.96 9.58 -10.50
CA LYS A 6 20.66 10.20 -10.78
C LYS A 6 19.93 9.39 -11.84
N PHE A 7 18.69 9.01 -11.57
CA PHE A 7 17.81 8.35 -12.51
C PHE A 7 16.73 9.31 -12.98
N ILE A 8 16.37 9.21 -14.25
CA ILE A 8 15.25 9.94 -14.84
C ILE A 8 14.13 8.96 -15.11
N VAL A 9 12.96 9.18 -14.52
CA VAL A 9 11.75 8.43 -14.84
C VAL A 9 11.11 9.10 -16.04
N SER A 10 11.22 8.47 -17.21
CA SER A 10 10.68 8.96 -18.47
C SER A 10 10.10 7.80 -19.26
N GLU A 11 9.02 8.06 -20.00
CA GLU A 11 8.45 7.12 -20.98
C GLU A 11 9.28 7.09 -22.27
N ASP A 12 10.08 8.12 -22.52
CA ASP A 12 11.02 8.18 -23.67
C ASP A 12 12.25 7.32 -23.35
N GLU A 13 12.41 6.23 -24.07
CA GLU A 13 13.55 5.30 -23.95
C GLU A 13 14.89 5.90 -24.43
N ASN A 14 14.86 6.99 -25.20
CA ASN A 14 16.07 7.67 -25.69
C ASN A 14 16.69 8.61 -24.66
N VAL A 15 16.00 8.88 -23.56
CA VAL A 15 16.56 9.69 -22.48
C VAL A 15 17.70 8.93 -21.82
N GLN A 16 18.90 9.51 -21.83
CA GLN A 16 20.06 8.95 -21.16
C GLN A 16 19.78 8.75 -19.67
N ASN A 17 20.14 7.58 -19.14
CA ASN A 17 19.86 7.18 -17.76
C ASN A 17 18.35 7.14 -17.43
N SER A 18 17.47 6.90 -18.40
CA SER A 18 16.06 6.64 -18.08
C SER A 18 15.96 5.37 -17.23
N PHE A 19 15.03 5.38 -16.27
CA PHE A 19 14.79 4.21 -15.41
C PHE A 19 14.53 2.95 -16.23
N ASN A 20 13.73 3.05 -17.28
CA ASN A 20 13.38 1.92 -18.15
C ASN A 20 14.61 1.36 -18.90
N SER A 21 15.49 2.22 -19.40
CA SER A 21 16.70 1.76 -20.11
C SER A 21 17.67 1.06 -19.15
N LEU A 22 17.82 1.58 -17.95
CA LEU A 22 18.67 0.99 -16.92
C LEU A 22 18.13 -0.36 -16.43
N VAL A 23 16.81 -0.48 -16.22
CA VAL A 23 16.17 -1.76 -15.83
C VAL A 23 16.34 -2.82 -16.93
N LYS A 24 16.21 -2.43 -18.22
CA LYS A 24 16.43 -3.35 -19.35
C LYS A 24 17.88 -3.84 -19.44
N ALA A 25 18.83 -2.99 -19.08
CA ALA A 25 20.26 -3.29 -19.13
C ALA A 25 20.79 -3.98 -17.86
N ALA A 26 20.02 -3.94 -16.77
CA ALA A 26 20.45 -4.52 -15.50
C ALA A 26 20.47 -6.05 -15.53
N ASP A 27 21.37 -6.62 -14.73
CA ASP A 27 21.41 -8.06 -14.48
C ASP A 27 20.07 -8.52 -13.88
N LYS A 28 19.62 -9.70 -14.29
CA LYS A 28 18.37 -10.31 -13.79
C LYS A 28 18.54 -10.97 -12.43
N THR A 29 19.78 -11.15 -12.01
CA THR A 29 20.12 -11.79 -10.73
C THR A 29 20.80 -10.77 -9.82
N ILE A 30 20.35 -10.73 -8.58
CA ILE A 30 20.98 -9.95 -7.51
C ILE A 30 21.08 -10.83 -6.27
N GLU A 31 22.23 -10.85 -5.65
CA GLU A 31 22.41 -11.51 -4.38
C GLU A 31 21.89 -10.62 -3.24
N SER A 32 21.13 -11.21 -2.33
CA SER A 32 20.67 -10.50 -1.15
C SER A 32 21.84 -10.24 -0.21
N VAL A 33 21.95 -9.01 0.30
CA VAL A 33 22.90 -8.68 1.35
C VAL A 33 22.36 -9.18 2.69
N GLU A 34 23.21 -9.82 3.48
CA GLU A 34 22.85 -10.18 4.86
C GLU A 34 22.70 -8.93 5.71
N VAL A 35 21.57 -8.85 6.43
CA VAL A 35 21.25 -7.74 7.33
C VAL A 35 20.77 -8.26 8.66
N ASN A 36 21.02 -7.49 9.72
CA ASN A 36 20.47 -7.76 11.04
C ASN A 36 19.08 -7.09 11.20
N GLY A 37 18.27 -7.64 12.08
CA GLY A 37 16.96 -7.04 12.40
C GLY A 37 17.05 -5.59 12.91
N SER A 38 18.19 -5.20 13.50
CA SER A 38 18.46 -3.84 13.98
C SER A 38 18.98 -2.88 12.92
N ASP A 39 19.32 -3.36 11.72
CA ASP A 39 19.80 -2.49 10.66
C ASP A 39 18.65 -1.66 10.08
N ILE A 40 18.97 -0.47 9.60
CA ILE A 40 17.97 0.45 9.04
C ILE A 40 17.46 -0.11 7.71
N ALA A 41 16.16 -0.34 7.62
CA ALA A 41 15.50 -0.78 6.40
C ALA A 41 15.07 0.39 5.52
N PHE A 42 14.43 1.40 6.11
CA PHE A 42 14.01 2.59 5.40
C PHE A 42 13.74 3.77 6.35
N ILE A 43 13.71 4.97 5.79
CA ILE A 43 13.35 6.21 6.48
C ILE A 43 12.10 6.76 5.83
N SER A 44 11.07 7.01 6.63
CA SER A 44 9.82 7.59 6.18
C SER A 44 9.67 9.01 6.70
N TYR A 45 9.49 9.96 5.80
CA TYR A 45 9.33 11.37 6.17
C TYR A 45 7.86 11.72 6.39
N THR A 46 7.59 12.40 7.49
CA THR A 46 6.28 12.98 7.80
C THR A 46 6.37 14.51 7.76
N SER A 47 5.27 15.19 7.48
CA SER A 47 5.22 16.66 7.43
C SER A 47 5.55 17.33 8.77
N GLY A 48 5.47 16.57 9.88
CA GLY A 48 5.70 17.11 11.23
C GLY A 48 4.67 18.16 11.63
N THR A 49 4.40 18.29 12.92
CA THR A 49 3.51 19.33 13.47
C THR A 49 4.13 20.72 13.43
N THR A 50 5.45 20.81 13.26
CA THR A 50 6.23 22.07 13.26
C THR A 50 6.59 22.58 11.86
N GLY A 51 6.05 21.96 10.79
CA GLY A 51 6.30 22.33 9.39
C GLY A 51 7.63 21.82 8.81
N THR A 52 8.57 21.36 9.62
CA THR A 52 9.81 20.73 9.14
C THR A 52 9.61 19.22 9.04
N PRO A 53 9.85 18.59 7.87
CA PRO A 53 9.73 17.16 7.72
C PRO A 53 10.65 16.39 8.68
N LYS A 54 10.12 15.36 9.30
CA LYS A 54 10.86 14.48 10.22
C LYS A 54 10.98 13.08 9.63
N GLY A 55 12.19 12.55 9.61
CA GLY A 55 12.46 11.17 9.17
C GLY A 55 12.26 10.17 10.30
N ALA A 56 11.25 9.33 10.19
CA ALA A 56 11.06 8.18 11.08
C ALA A 56 11.86 6.99 10.54
N ILE A 57 12.75 6.47 11.36
CA ILE A 57 13.63 5.33 11.02
C ILE A 57 12.89 4.03 11.32
N HIS A 58 12.91 3.11 10.37
CA HIS A 58 12.38 1.76 10.51
C HIS A 58 13.49 0.74 10.28
N HIS A 59 13.62 -0.21 11.19
CA HIS A 59 14.56 -1.32 11.12
C HIS A 59 13.98 -2.53 10.41
N HIS A 60 14.80 -3.47 9.94
CA HIS A 60 14.35 -4.69 9.27
C HIS A 60 13.40 -5.53 10.13
N ALA A 61 13.64 -5.63 11.44
CA ALA A 61 12.74 -6.33 12.37
C ALA A 61 11.32 -5.75 12.41
N TRP A 62 11.16 -4.46 12.07
CA TRP A 62 9.85 -3.83 12.05
C TRP A 62 8.90 -4.48 11.03
N GLY A 63 9.39 -4.84 9.84
CA GLY A 63 8.57 -5.51 8.82
C GLY A 63 7.96 -6.81 9.34
N TYR A 64 8.77 -7.63 10.01
CA TYR A 64 8.32 -8.87 10.64
C TYR A 64 7.28 -8.62 11.75
N ALA A 65 7.53 -7.65 12.62
CA ALA A 65 6.59 -7.27 13.66
C ALA A 65 5.26 -6.77 13.07
N HIS A 66 5.33 -5.98 12.00
CA HIS A 66 4.15 -5.45 11.30
C HIS A 66 3.28 -6.58 10.71
N ILE A 67 3.87 -7.59 10.10
CA ILE A 67 3.13 -8.75 9.59
C ILE A 67 2.38 -9.44 10.73
N ARG A 68 3.00 -9.64 11.87
CA ARG A 68 2.39 -10.33 13.01
C ARG A 68 1.31 -9.51 13.71
N THR A 69 1.49 -8.21 13.83
CA THR A 69 0.57 -7.32 14.56
C THR A 69 -0.49 -6.73 13.63
N THR A 70 -0.08 -5.99 12.63
CA THR A 70 -1.00 -5.27 11.75
C THR A 70 -1.73 -6.22 10.82
N ALA A 71 -1.01 -7.06 10.08
CA ALA A 71 -1.65 -7.95 9.12
C ALA A 71 -2.55 -8.96 9.83
N LYS A 72 -2.03 -9.66 10.83
CA LYS A 72 -2.75 -10.73 11.51
C LYS A 72 -3.81 -10.22 12.48
N SER A 73 -3.47 -9.27 13.34
CA SER A 73 -4.34 -8.87 14.45
C SER A 73 -5.30 -7.73 14.11
N TRP A 74 -4.87 -6.75 13.30
CA TRP A 74 -5.71 -5.61 12.93
C TRP A 74 -6.47 -5.83 11.63
N LEU A 75 -5.78 -6.17 10.54
CA LEU A 75 -6.41 -6.44 9.24
C LEU A 75 -7.08 -7.82 9.20
N GLY A 76 -6.61 -8.77 10.01
CA GLY A 76 -7.09 -10.14 10.04
C GLY A 76 -6.80 -10.91 8.74
N VAL A 77 -5.67 -10.63 8.09
CA VAL A 77 -5.28 -11.25 6.81
C VAL A 77 -5.01 -12.73 6.97
N ARG A 78 -5.51 -13.53 6.03
CA ARG A 78 -5.26 -14.95 5.86
C ARG A 78 -4.55 -15.20 4.54
N SER A 79 -3.89 -16.34 4.39
CA SER A 79 -3.09 -16.65 3.18
C SER A 79 -3.91 -16.72 1.89
N GLU A 80 -5.20 -17.08 2.00
CA GLU A 80 -6.11 -17.18 0.86
C GLU A 80 -6.81 -15.87 0.50
N ASP A 81 -6.62 -14.81 1.29
CA ASP A 81 -7.33 -13.54 1.08
C ASP A 81 -6.83 -12.77 -0.13
N ILE A 82 -7.72 -11.98 -0.70
CA ILE A 82 -7.40 -10.87 -1.59
C ILE A 82 -7.52 -9.58 -0.77
N VAL A 83 -6.41 -8.89 -0.61
CA VAL A 83 -6.26 -7.70 0.25
C VAL A 83 -6.10 -6.46 -0.60
N TRP A 84 -6.94 -5.47 -0.38
CA TRP A 84 -6.84 -4.17 -1.04
C TRP A 84 -6.65 -3.04 -0.04
N ALA A 85 -5.51 -2.35 -0.13
CA ALA A 85 -5.32 -1.06 0.51
C ALA A 85 -5.27 0.02 -0.58
N THR A 86 -6.15 1.00 -0.48
CA THR A 86 -6.37 2.00 -1.53
C THR A 86 -5.31 3.10 -1.58
N ALA A 87 -4.38 3.12 -0.62
CA ALA A 87 -3.29 4.08 -0.59
C ALA A 87 -2.45 4.03 -1.88
N ALA A 88 -2.10 5.18 -2.41
CA ALA A 88 -1.23 5.29 -3.58
C ALA A 88 0.25 5.14 -3.22
N PRO A 89 1.12 4.78 -4.19
CA PRO A 89 2.57 4.85 -4.03
C PRO A 89 3.01 6.23 -3.54
N GLY A 90 3.98 6.26 -2.62
CA GLY A 90 4.44 7.49 -1.95
C GLY A 90 3.85 7.71 -0.55
N TRP A 91 2.75 7.08 -0.24
CA TRP A 91 2.26 7.01 1.13
C TRP A 91 2.87 5.81 1.86
N GLN A 92 3.24 5.97 3.14
CA GLN A 92 3.79 4.88 3.96
C GLN A 92 2.90 3.62 3.92
N LYS A 93 1.60 3.80 4.01
CA LYS A 93 0.61 2.73 3.97
C LYS A 93 0.69 1.87 2.70
N TRP A 94 1.21 2.40 1.58
CA TRP A 94 1.43 1.64 0.36
C TRP A 94 2.45 0.51 0.55
N ILE A 95 3.56 0.76 1.27
CA ILE A 95 4.55 -0.28 1.57
C ILE A 95 3.98 -1.30 2.55
N TRP A 96 3.23 -0.86 3.52
CA TRP A 96 2.79 -1.71 4.63
C TRP A 96 1.61 -2.59 4.27
N SER A 97 0.54 -2.04 3.72
CA SER A 97 -0.68 -2.81 3.52
C SER A 97 -0.66 -3.71 2.29
N PRO A 98 -0.39 -3.23 1.04
CA PRO A 98 -0.37 -4.19 -0.07
C PRO A 98 0.81 -5.15 0.01
N PHE A 99 2.02 -4.66 0.29
CA PHE A 99 3.20 -5.52 0.25
C PHE A 99 3.40 -6.32 1.53
N LEU A 100 3.73 -5.67 2.65
CA LEU A 100 4.09 -6.40 3.86
C LEU A 100 2.89 -7.16 4.44
N ALA A 101 1.72 -6.53 4.55
CA ALA A 101 0.57 -7.18 5.14
C ALA A 101 0.02 -8.29 4.26
N ALA A 102 -0.20 -8.05 2.97
CA ALA A 102 -0.74 -9.06 2.07
C ALA A 102 0.32 -10.12 1.71
N LEU A 103 1.39 -9.72 1.02
CA LEU A 103 2.39 -10.67 0.54
C LEU A 103 3.17 -11.34 1.67
N GLY A 104 3.49 -10.61 2.73
CA GLY A 104 4.14 -11.16 3.92
C GLY A 104 3.28 -12.18 4.69
N SER A 105 1.97 -12.18 4.48
CA SER A 105 1.04 -13.17 5.03
C SER A 105 0.71 -14.31 4.06
N GLY A 106 1.30 -14.31 2.86
CA GLY A 106 1.01 -15.28 1.80
C GLY A 106 -0.31 -15.00 1.06
N ALA A 107 -0.90 -13.83 1.27
CA ALA A 107 -2.14 -13.40 0.62
C ALA A 107 -1.89 -12.72 -0.73
N THR A 108 -2.94 -12.49 -1.50
CA THR A 108 -2.89 -11.75 -2.76
C THR A 108 -3.06 -10.26 -2.50
N ALA A 109 -2.13 -9.44 -2.99
CA ALA A 109 -2.27 -7.99 -2.96
C ALA A 109 -3.00 -7.49 -4.21
N PHE A 110 -4.18 -6.88 -4.04
CA PHE A 110 -4.89 -6.21 -5.13
C PHE A 110 -4.42 -4.76 -5.25
N VAL A 111 -4.14 -4.33 -6.47
CA VAL A 111 -3.68 -2.97 -6.78
C VAL A 111 -4.50 -2.40 -7.93
N TYR A 112 -5.01 -1.20 -7.76
CA TYR A 112 -5.75 -0.47 -8.80
C TYR A 112 -5.03 0.82 -9.19
N LYS A 113 -4.71 0.97 -10.45
CA LYS A 113 -3.97 2.13 -11.01
C LYS A 113 -4.89 3.29 -11.43
N GLY A 114 -6.16 3.25 -11.11
CA GLY A 114 -7.10 4.33 -11.47
C GLY A 114 -7.20 5.41 -10.40
N LYS A 115 -7.86 6.51 -10.75
CA LYS A 115 -8.28 7.51 -9.76
C LYS A 115 -9.44 6.94 -8.93
N PHE A 116 -9.59 7.45 -7.71
CA PHE A 116 -10.75 7.11 -6.89
C PHE A 116 -12.05 7.55 -7.57
N GLU A 117 -12.96 6.62 -7.69
CA GLU A 117 -14.35 6.84 -8.08
C GLU A 117 -15.20 5.80 -7.32
N ALA A 118 -16.20 6.28 -6.58
CA ALA A 118 -16.92 5.45 -5.60
C ALA A 118 -17.58 4.22 -6.21
N THR A 119 -18.31 4.38 -7.31
CA THR A 119 -18.98 3.26 -8.00
C THR A 119 -17.98 2.25 -8.54
N THR A 120 -16.87 2.73 -9.07
CA THR A 120 -15.78 1.86 -9.56
C THR A 120 -15.19 1.04 -8.42
N TYR A 121 -14.95 1.65 -7.25
CA TYR A 121 -14.41 0.93 -6.10
C TYR A 121 -15.38 -0.15 -5.61
N LEU A 122 -16.67 0.17 -5.47
CA LEU A 122 -17.70 -0.79 -5.08
C LEU A 122 -17.74 -1.98 -6.04
N ARG A 123 -17.74 -1.71 -7.35
CA ARG A 123 -17.70 -2.74 -8.39
C ARG A 123 -16.43 -3.60 -8.32
N LEU A 124 -15.26 -3.00 -8.05
CA LEU A 124 -14.00 -3.74 -7.94
C LEU A 124 -13.97 -4.65 -6.71
N ILE A 125 -14.55 -4.21 -5.58
CA ILE A 125 -14.66 -5.03 -4.37
C ILE A 125 -15.46 -6.30 -4.67
N GLU A 126 -16.61 -6.18 -5.31
CA GLU A 126 -17.44 -7.32 -5.72
C GLU A 126 -16.73 -8.18 -6.76
N LYS A 127 -16.34 -7.57 -7.91
CA LYS A 127 -15.77 -8.26 -9.07
C LYS A 127 -14.54 -9.10 -8.72
N HIS A 128 -13.69 -8.61 -7.84
CA HIS A 128 -12.44 -9.27 -7.47
C HIS A 128 -12.52 -10.01 -6.13
N ALA A 129 -13.73 -10.17 -5.58
CA ALA A 129 -13.95 -10.90 -4.34
C ALA A 129 -13.01 -10.46 -3.20
N ILE A 130 -12.85 -9.14 -3.02
CA ILE A 130 -11.96 -8.59 -2.01
C ILE A 130 -12.39 -9.05 -0.61
N ASN A 131 -11.45 -9.63 0.14
CA ASN A 131 -11.71 -10.16 1.47
C ASN A 131 -11.37 -9.15 2.58
N VAL A 132 -10.31 -8.37 2.38
CA VAL A 132 -9.83 -7.37 3.33
C VAL A 132 -9.63 -6.06 2.61
N LEU A 133 -10.35 -5.02 3.07
CA LEU A 133 -10.29 -3.68 2.50
C LEU A 133 -9.74 -2.68 3.51
N CYS A 134 -8.80 -1.86 3.11
CA CYS A 134 -8.29 -0.77 3.91
C CYS A 134 -8.36 0.55 3.13
N CYS A 135 -9.36 1.36 3.42
CA CYS A 135 -9.58 2.67 2.81
C CYS A 135 -9.38 3.81 3.81
N THR A 136 -9.30 5.03 3.30
CA THR A 136 -9.43 6.22 4.13
C THR A 136 -10.89 6.44 4.55
N PRO A 137 -11.17 7.13 5.67
CA PRO A 137 -12.53 7.51 6.04
C PRO A 137 -13.24 8.32 4.95
N THR A 138 -12.51 9.17 4.24
CA THR A 138 -13.07 9.95 3.13
C THR A 138 -13.55 9.05 2.00
N GLU A 139 -12.78 8.03 1.59
CA GLU A 139 -13.21 7.07 0.57
C GLU A 139 -14.45 6.30 1.00
N TYR A 140 -14.52 5.83 2.24
CA TYR A 140 -15.72 5.17 2.77
C TYR A 140 -16.94 6.09 2.75
N ARG A 141 -16.80 7.34 3.22
CA ARG A 141 -17.91 8.33 3.17
C ARG A 141 -18.42 8.56 1.76
N MET A 142 -17.54 8.58 0.78
CA MET A 142 -17.93 8.77 -0.62
C MET A 142 -18.62 7.52 -1.18
N MET A 143 -18.16 6.34 -0.83
CA MET A 143 -18.78 5.08 -1.26
C MET A 143 -20.20 4.90 -0.70
N ILE A 144 -20.42 5.15 0.59
CA ILE A 144 -21.76 5.00 1.19
C ILE A 144 -22.76 6.07 0.72
N LYS A 145 -22.28 7.22 0.23
CA LYS A 145 -23.13 8.32 -0.27
C LYS A 145 -23.43 8.23 -1.76
N CYS A 146 -22.78 7.34 -2.48
CA CYS A 146 -23.05 7.24 -3.91
C CYS A 146 -24.31 6.42 -4.18
N ASP A 147 -25.04 6.77 -5.23
CA ASP A 147 -26.31 6.13 -5.60
C ASP A 147 -26.16 4.63 -5.88
N ALA A 148 -24.98 4.19 -6.24
CA ALA A 148 -24.65 2.79 -6.49
C ALA A 148 -24.41 1.99 -5.20
N PHE A 149 -24.35 2.62 -4.03
CA PHE A 149 -24.20 1.90 -2.78
C PHE A 149 -25.44 1.03 -2.52
N GLY A 150 -25.24 -0.26 -2.33
CA GLY A 150 -26.36 -1.21 -2.19
C GLY A 150 -26.80 -1.88 -3.50
N THR A 151 -26.24 -1.49 -4.66
CA THR A 151 -26.47 -2.22 -5.93
C THR A 151 -25.48 -3.37 -6.12
N PHE A 152 -24.42 -3.43 -5.31
CA PHE A 152 -23.40 -4.47 -5.32
C PHE A 152 -23.48 -5.34 -4.06
N GLU A 153 -23.03 -6.58 -4.17
CA GLU A 153 -22.95 -7.52 -3.05
C GLU A 153 -21.49 -7.82 -2.69
N TYR A 154 -21.22 -7.96 -1.40
CA TYR A 154 -19.85 -8.16 -0.89
C TYR A 154 -19.74 -9.44 -0.04
N PRO A 155 -20.14 -10.61 -0.53
CA PRO A 155 -20.18 -11.85 0.26
C PRO A 155 -18.79 -12.30 0.74
N HIS A 156 -17.74 -11.84 0.08
CA HIS A 156 -16.35 -12.18 0.40
C HIS A 156 -15.68 -11.17 1.33
N LEU A 157 -16.23 -9.95 1.46
CA LEU A 157 -15.65 -8.90 2.28
C LEU A 157 -15.86 -9.22 3.77
N ARG A 158 -14.76 -9.54 4.41
CA ARG A 158 -14.74 -10.05 5.78
C ARG A 158 -14.20 -9.02 6.78
N SER A 159 -13.34 -8.15 6.32
CA SER A 159 -12.71 -7.11 7.14
C SER A 159 -12.62 -5.81 6.35
N ALA A 160 -13.16 -4.75 6.93
CA ALA A 160 -13.06 -3.40 6.41
C ALA A 160 -12.47 -2.50 7.50
N VAL A 161 -11.30 -1.96 7.26
CA VAL A 161 -10.57 -1.11 8.21
C VAL A 161 -10.26 0.25 7.62
N SER A 162 -10.05 1.22 8.49
CA SER A 162 -9.75 2.58 8.07
C SER A 162 -8.52 3.14 8.77
N ALA A 163 -7.79 3.99 8.08
CA ALA A 163 -6.64 4.70 8.61
C ALA A 163 -6.41 6.04 7.90
N GLY A 164 -5.77 6.95 8.59
CA GLY A 164 -5.33 8.25 8.08
C GLY A 164 -6.14 9.43 8.59
N GLU A 165 -7.42 9.24 8.94
CA GLU A 165 -8.32 10.26 9.47
C GLU A 165 -9.24 9.65 10.53
N PRO A 166 -9.91 10.45 11.38
CA PRO A 166 -10.98 9.95 12.25
C PRO A 166 -12.15 9.38 11.43
N LEU A 167 -12.62 8.20 11.80
CA LEU A 167 -13.80 7.58 11.20
C LEU A 167 -15.05 8.00 11.98
N ASN A 168 -16.05 8.52 11.28
CA ASN A 168 -17.32 8.90 11.87
C ASN A 168 -18.23 7.67 12.05
N ARG A 169 -19.12 7.72 13.05
CA ARG A 169 -20.09 6.64 13.34
C ARG A 169 -21.01 6.31 12.16
N GLU A 170 -21.29 7.29 11.31
CA GLU A 170 -22.13 7.13 10.12
C GLU A 170 -21.55 6.20 9.05
N VAL A 171 -20.28 5.85 9.17
CA VAL A 171 -19.56 4.97 8.24
C VAL A 171 -19.47 3.54 8.76
N ILE A 172 -19.70 3.34 10.05
CA ILE A 172 -19.66 2.04 10.74
C ILE A 172 -21.03 1.39 10.69
#